data_4e4b0817f81e9eb1b0f82ee53e567d86
#
_entry.id   4e4b0817f81e9eb1b0f82ee53e567d86
#
_cell.length_a   1.000
_cell.length_b   1.000
_cell.length_c   1.000
_cell.angle_alpha   90.00
_cell.angle_beta   90.00
_cell.angle_gamma   90.00
#
_symmetry.space_group_name_H-M   'P 1'
#
loop_
_entity.id
_entity.type
_entity.pdbx_description
1 polymer ?
#
loop_
_entity_poly.entity_id
_entity_poly.type
_entity_poly.pdbx_seq_one_letter_code
_entity_poly.pdbx_strand_id
1 'polypeptide(L)'
;MTTMRLNDLRQYSDVVRSRSGEPVNVRFVEPRDAEALQNYFRSLTARSRYNRFLGATSELPPLLLEEFIHIGEADRFSVLATMLVDSRETIVGEARYAFDSDTASVELGVSVDDRWQGQGIGKALLKNLECRAASFGAARLFGDTLRSNNAMIALARDAGYAFTNTPGDWKLTRFQKQIDIGPQEIPCASWRLAAVSPGAMSSLAV
;
A
#
# COMPACT_ATOMS: atom_id res chain seq x y z
N MET A 1 8.87 11.87 23.92
CA MET A 1 9.15 11.52 22.51
C MET A 1 9.30 10.00 22.44
N THR A 2 8.29 9.29 21.97
CA THR A 2 8.36 7.84 21.82
C THR A 2 8.85 7.58 20.41
N THR A 3 10.15 7.36 20.24
CA THR A 3 10.73 6.98 18.96
C THR A 3 10.18 5.61 18.60
N MET A 4 9.48 5.50 17.48
CA MET A 4 8.96 4.24 16.96
C MET A 4 10.17 3.31 16.67
N ARG A 5 10.33 2.28 17.48
CA ARG A 5 11.40 1.29 17.24
C ARG A 5 10.93 0.35 16.16
N LEU A 6 11.81 0.00 15.22
CA LEU A 6 11.53 -0.99 14.16
C LEU A 6 10.94 -2.31 14.71
N ASN A 7 11.25 -2.66 15.96
CA ASN A 7 10.69 -3.84 16.63
C ASN A 7 9.21 -3.73 16.98
N ASP A 8 8.63 -2.52 16.93
CA ASP A 8 7.22 -2.30 17.29
C ASP A 8 6.28 -2.32 16.08
N LEU A 9 6.79 -2.47 14.87
CA LEU A 9 5.99 -2.42 13.64
C LEU A 9 4.95 -3.54 13.53
N ARG A 10 5.22 -4.67 14.17
CA ARG A 10 4.27 -5.82 14.18
C ARG A 10 2.95 -5.51 14.88
N GLN A 11 2.94 -4.59 15.85
CA GLN A 11 1.72 -4.18 16.52
C GLN A 11 0.77 -3.38 15.61
N TYR A 12 1.26 -2.94 14.44
CA TYR A 12 0.48 -2.21 13.43
C TYR A 12 0.04 -3.11 12.27
N SER A 13 -0.12 -4.39 12.53
CA SER A 13 -0.75 -5.30 11.59
C SER A 13 -2.27 -5.26 11.71
N ASP A 14 -2.92 -5.31 10.56
CA ASP A 14 -4.35 -5.38 10.41
C ASP A 14 -4.76 -6.73 9.84
N VAL A 15 -5.91 -7.24 10.22
CA VAL A 15 -6.51 -8.41 9.56
C VAL A 15 -7.71 -7.93 8.75
N VAL A 16 -7.61 -8.07 7.44
CA VAL A 16 -8.71 -7.84 6.52
C VAL A 16 -9.23 -9.18 6.00
N ARG A 17 -10.39 -9.19 5.35
CA ARG A 17 -10.94 -10.44 4.82
C ARG A 17 -11.04 -10.39 3.31
N SER A 18 -10.68 -11.49 2.67
CA SER A 18 -10.96 -11.73 1.26
C SER A 18 -12.47 -11.86 1.02
N ARG A 19 -12.88 -11.93 -0.24
CA ARG A 19 -14.29 -12.17 -0.58
C ARG A 19 -14.81 -13.52 -0.10
N SER A 20 -13.95 -14.54 -0.02
CA SER A 20 -14.26 -15.85 0.52
C SER A 20 -14.30 -15.89 2.06
N GLY A 21 -13.96 -14.78 2.72
CA GLY A 21 -13.89 -14.70 4.18
C GLY A 21 -12.54 -15.07 4.78
N GLU A 22 -11.58 -15.52 3.96
CA GLU A 22 -10.24 -15.88 4.41
C GLU A 22 -9.50 -14.67 5.01
N PRO A 23 -8.80 -14.86 6.14
CA PRO A 23 -8.04 -13.79 6.75
C PRO A 23 -6.80 -13.43 5.90
N VAL A 24 -6.63 -12.15 5.65
CA VAL A 24 -5.46 -11.56 5.01
C VAL A 24 -4.82 -10.62 6.02
N ASN A 25 -3.60 -10.91 6.41
CA ASN A 25 -2.84 -10.06 7.30
C ASN A 25 -2.17 -8.93 6.50
N VAL A 26 -2.34 -7.67 6.93
CA VAL A 26 -1.70 -6.50 6.31
C VAL A 26 -0.74 -5.91 7.31
N ARG A 27 0.54 -6.05 7.07
CA ARG A 27 1.61 -5.58 7.94
C ARG A 27 2.67 -4.78 7.18
N PHE A 28 3.47 -4.03 7.88
CA PHE A 28 4.64 -3.40 7.27
C PHE A 28 5.63 -4.44 6.75
N VAL A 29 6.34 -4.06 5.70
CA VAL A 29 7.53 -4.80 5.22
C VAL A 29 8.62 -4.71 6.28
N GLU A 30 9.34 -5.80 6.48
CA GLU A 30 10.52 -5.86 7.34
C GLU A 30 11.76 -6.23 6.49
N PRO A 31 12.99 -5.88 6.90
CA PRO A 31 14.19 -6.25 6.14
C PRO A 31 14.32 -7.74 5.83
N ARG A 32 13.82 -8.60 6.71
CA ARG A 32 13.78 -10.06 6.50
C ARG A 32 12.87 -10.50 5.36
N ASP A 33 11.96 -9.64 4.89
CA ASP A 33 11.03 -9.95 3.79
C ASP A 33 11.67 -9.76 2.41
N ALA A 34 12.90 -9.25 2.32
CA ALA A 34 13.55 -8.90 1.05
C ALA A 34 13.50 -10.01 0.01
N GLU A 35 13.89 -11.23 0.39
CA GLU A 35 13.87 -12.39 -0.51
C GLU A 35 12.43 -12.78 -0.89
N ALA A 36 11.53 -12.84 0.07
CA ALA A 36 10.12 -13.20 -0.15
C ALA A 36 9.43 -12.17 -1.05
N LEU A 37 9.71 -10.87 -0.84
CA LEU A 37 9.18 -9.78 -1.64
C LEU A 37 9.72 -9.85 -3.08
N GLN A 38 11.02 -10.12 -3.25
CA GLN A 38 11.62 -10.29 -4.58
C GLN A 38 10.99 -11.48 -5.32
N ASN A 39 10.79 -12.60 -4.62
CA ASN A 39 10.15 -13.79 -5.19
C ASN A 39 8.68 -13.51 -5.54
N TYR A 40 7.96 -12.74 -4.72
CA TYR A 40 6.62 -12.27 -5.04
C TYR A 40 6.59 -11.50 -6.36
N PHE A 41 7.48 -10.51 -6.56
CA PHE A 41 7.50 -9.75 -7.81
C PHE A 41 7.90 -10.60 -9.02
N ARG A 42 8.81 -11.56 -8.86
CA ARG A 42 9.17 -12.50 -9.91
C ARG A 42 7.99 -13.41 -10.30
N SER A 43 7.13 -13.77 -9.35
CA SER A 43 5.96 -14.62 -9.58
C SER A 43 4.82 -13.94 -10.32
N LEU A 44 4.75 -12.60 -10.30
CA LEU A 44 3.74 -11.86 -11.05
C LEU A 44 3.89 -12.09 -12.56
N THR A 45 2.78 -12.10 -13.29
CA THR A 45 2.84 -12.09 -14.77
C THR A 45 3.57 -10.85 -15.29
N ALA A 46 4.15 -10.93 -16.47
CA ALA A 46 4.80 -9.78 -17.11
C ALA A 46 3.87 -8.57 -17.22
N ARG A 47 2.57 -8.82 -17.46
CA ARG A 47 1.54 -7.78 -17.51
C ARG A 47 1.34 -7.12 -16.14
N SER A 48 1.24 -7.90 -15.07
CA SER A 48 1.05 -7.37 -13.71
C SER A 48 2.27 -6.57 -13.25
N ARG A 49 3.48 -7.04 -13.54
CA ARG A 49 4.71 -6.26 -13.30
C ARG A 49 4.72 -4.95 -14.08
N TYR A 50 4.42 -5.01 -15.39
CA TYR A 50 4.38 -3.82 -16.23
C TYR A 50 3.36 -2.79 -15.72
N ASN A 51 2.17 -3.25 -15.32
CA ASN A 51 1.14 -2.38 -14.74
C ASN A 51 1.58 -1.75 -13.41
N ARG A 52 2.34 -2.49 -12.60
CA ARG A 52 2.79 -2.02 -11.28
C ARG A 52 3.92 -1.00 -11.36
N PHE A 53 4.85 -1.19 -12.29
CA PHE A 53 6.04 -0.35 -12.43
C PHE A 53 5.97 0.66 -13.58
N LEU A 54 4.87 0.65 -14.33
CA LEU A 54 4.67 1.46 -15.54
C LEU A 54 5.78 1.25 -16.58
N GLY A 55 6.45 0.11 -16.53
CA GLY A 55 7.59 -0.25 -17.38
C GLY A 55 7.91 -1.74 -17.34
N ALA A 56 8.75 -2.16 -18.26
CA ALA A 56 9.20 -3.55 -18.35
C ALA A 56 10.27 -3.83 -17.27
N THR A 57 9.98 -4.77 -16.39
CA THR A 57 10.93 -5.29 -15.40
C THR A 57 10.65 -6.78 -15.15
N SER A 58 11.70 -7.57 -14.93
CA SER A 58 11.58 -8.98 -14.56
C SER A 58 11.53 -9.18 -13.05
N GLU A 59 12.11 -8.24 -12.30
CA GLU A 59 12.24 -8.27 -10.86
C GLU A 59 12.42 -6.85 -10.31
N LEU A 60 12.40 -6.67 -8.99
CA LEU A 60 12.78 -5.40 -8.39
C LEU A 60 14.27 -5.14 -8.58
N PRO A 61 14.66 -3.99 -9.14
CA PRO A 61 16.05 -3.54 -9.08
C PRO A 61 16.55 -3.48 -7.64
N PRO A 62 17.82 -3.80 -7.35
CA PRO A 62 18.32 -3.83 -5.97
C PRO A 62 18.06 -2.55 -5.16
N LEU A 63 18.29 -1.38 -5.75
CA LEU A 63 18.01 -0.10 -5.10
C LEU A 63 16.53 0.08 -4.75
N LEU A 64 15.64 -0.36 -5.64
CA LEU A 64 14.20 -0.27 -5.38
C LEU A 64 13.77 -1.28 -4.31
N LEU A 65 14.36 -2.48 -4.27
CA LEU A 65 14.11 -3.45 -3.19
C LEU A 65 14.52 -2.88 -1.83
N GLU A 66 15.69 -2.25 -1.75
CA GLU A 66 16.14 -1.56 -0.54
C GLU A 66 15.14 -0.49 -0.09
N GLU A 67 14.64 0.33 -1.02
CA GLU A 67 13.63 1.33 -0.70
C GLU A 67 12.31 0.72 -0.20
N PHE A 68 11.95 -0.50 -0.63
CA PHE A 68 10.74 -1.18 -0.17
C PHE A 68 10.87 -1.69 1.26
N ILE A 69 12.06 -2.16 1.65
CA ILE A 69 12.30 -2.76 2.97
C ILE A 69 12.72 -1.75 4.04
N HIS A 70 13.16 -0.55 3.64
CA HIS A 70 13.48 0.56 4.55
C HIS A 70 12.28 1.51 4.63
N ILE A 71 11.34 1.19 5.52
CA ILE A 71 10.12 1.98 5.70
C ILE A 71 10.39 3.22 6.56
N GLY A 72 9.65 4.31 6.26
CA GLY A 72 9.74 5.58 6.97
C GLY A 72 10.82 6.53 6.45
N GLU A 73 11.72 6.07 5.58
CA GLU A 73 12.67 6.95 4.90
C GLU A 73 11.95 7.80 3.85
N ALA A 74 12.16 9.13 3.90
CA ALA A 74 11.49 10.10 3.03
C ALA A 74 9.96 9.91 2.98
N ASP A 75 9.35 9.65 4.14
CA ASP A 75 7.89 9.44 4.29
C ASP A 75 7.32 8.35 3.39
N ARG A 76 8.14 7.34 3.05
CA ARG A 76 7.76 6.19 2.23
C ARG A 76 7.52 4.97 3.10
N PHE A 77 6.46 4.25 2.78
CA PHE A 77 6.02 3.08 3.53
C PHE A 77 5.61 1.96 2.59
N SER A 78 5.90 0.74 3.01
CA SER A 78 5.50 -0.47 2.28
C SER A 78 4.78 -1.42 3.21
N VAL A 79 3.69 -2.02 2.73
CA VAL A 79 2.93 -3.03 3.45
C VAL A 79 2.76 -4.27 2.58
N LEU A 80 2.74 -5.43 3.24
CA LEU A 80 2.45 -6.73 2.63
C LEU A 80 1.06 -7.18 3.03
N ALA A 81 0.34 -7.73 2.08
CA ALA A 81 -0.82 -8.58 2.33
C ALA A 81 -0.34 -10.04 2.31
N THR A 82 -0.50 -10.74 3.42
CA THR A 82 -0.05 -12.13 3.56
C THR A 82 -1.20 -13.04 3.96
N MET A 83 -1.14 -14.29 3.52
CA MET A 83 -2.05 -15.38 3.90
C MET A 83 -1.26 -16.62 4.28
N LEU A 84 -1.86 -17.52 5.05
CA LEU A 84 -1.32 -18.85 5.27
C LEU A 84 -1.74 -19.75 4.10
N VAL A 85 -0.75 -20.19 3.32
CA VAL A 85 -0.93 -21.16 2.23
C VAL A 85 -0.05 -22.36 2.57
N ASP A 86 -0.63 -23.53 2.67
CA ASP A 86 0.06 -24.77 3.09
C ASP A 86 0.89 -24.55 4.38
N SER A 87 0.29 -23.88 5.37
CA SER A 87 0.91 -23.53 6.67
C SER A 87 2.14 -22.61 6.57
N ARG A 88 2.34 -21.93 5.44
CA ARG A 88 3.42 -20.95 5.23
C ARG A 88 2.86 -19.57 4.99
N GLU A 89 3.45 -18.56 5.63
CA GLU A 89 3.14 -17.17 5.30
C GLU A 89 3.54 -16.89 3.85
N THR A 90 2.57 -16.50 3.04
CA THR A 90 2.74 -16.24 1.61
C THR A 90 2.29 -14.82 1.31
N ILE A 91 3.13 -14.06 0.60
CA ILE A 91 2.76 -12.72 0.13
C ILE A 91 1.78 -12.87 -1.04
N VAL A 92 0.58 -12.33 -0.88
CA VAL A 92 -0.50 -12.34 -1.88
C VAL A 92 -0.74 -10.97 -2.49
N GLY A 93 -0.17 -9.92 -1.91
CA GLY A 93 -0.23 -8.56 -2.40
C GLY A 93 0.75 -7.65 -1.67
N GLU A 94 1.01 -6.50 -2.26
CA GLU A 94 1.79 -5.44 -1.64
C GLU A 94 1.18 -4.08 -1.96
N ALA A 95 1.47 -3.10 -1.12
CA ALA A 95 1.19 -1.72 -1.40
C ALA A 95 2.31 -0.85 -0.88
N ARG A 96 2.69 0.15 -1.68
CA ARG A 96 3.63 1.19 -1.29
C ARG A 96 2.91 2.54 -1.32
N TYR A 97 3.20 3.38 -0.35
CA TYR A 97 2.66 4.73 -0.29
C TYR A 97 3.70 5.72 0.23
N ALA A 98 3.61 6.94 -0.26
CA ALA A 98 4.45 8.05 0.13
C ALA A 98 3.59 9.24 0.56
N PHE A 99 3.89 9.81 1.72
CA PHE A 99 3.19 10.97 2.23
C PHE A 99 3.95 12.24 1.87
N ASP A 100 3.24 13.22 1.33
CA ASP A 100 3.72 14.58 1.08
C ASP A 100 3.02 15.51 2.07
N SER A 101 3.77 16.00 3.05
CA SER A 101 3.27 16.89 4.10
C SER A 101 2.86 18.26 3.56
N ASP A 102 3.52 18.74 2.50
CA ASP A 102 3.27 20.08 1.94
C ASP A 102 1.90 20.15 1.26
N THR A 103 1.49 19.07 0.63
CA THR A 103 0.20 18.94 -0.06
C THR A 103 -0.82 18.12 0.72
N ALA A 104 -0.47 17.61 1.89
CA ALA A 104 -1.26 16.68 2.69
C ALA A 104 -1.83 15.53 1.83
N SER A 105 -1.01 14.98 0.94
CA SER A 105 -1.44 13.93 0.02
C SER A 105 -0.58 12.68 0.11
N VAL A 106 -1.19 11.54 -0.20
CA VAL A 106 -0.52 10.26 -0.28
C VAL A 106 -0.56 9.74 -1.70
N GLU A 107 0.61 9.51 -2.28
CA GLU A 107 0.76 8.75 -3.50
C GLU A 107 0.82 7.26 -3.17
N LEU A 108 0.11 6.43 -3.93
CA LEU A 108 0.05 5.00 -3.68
C LEU A 108 0.22 4.15 -4.94
N GLY A 109 0.75 2.94 -4.74
CA GLY A 109 0.75 1.87 -5.72
C GLY A 109 0.43 0.55 -5.06
N VAL A 110 -0.35 -0.29 -5.73
CA VAL A 110 -0.83 -1.58 -5.22
C VAL A 110 -0.60 -2.67 -6.26
N SER A 111 -0.22 -3.85 -5.82
CA SER A 111 -0.29 -5.06 -6.62
C SER A 111 -0.87 -6.24 -5.84
N VAL A 112 -1.48 -7.18 -6.56
CA VAL A 112 -1.98 -8.45 -6.04
C VAL A 112 -1.50 -9.56 -6.96
N ASP A 113 -0.96 -10.62 -6.40
CA ASP A 113 -0.53 -11.81 -7.13
C ASP A 113 -1.67 -12.32 -8.02
N ASP A 114 -1.35 -12.63 -9.27
CA ASP A 114 -2.34 -12.99 -10.30
C ASP A 114 -3.26 -14.14 -9.88
N ARG A 115 -2.75 -15.09 -9.08
CA ARG A 115 -3.52 -16.22 -8.53
C ARG A 115 -4.58 -15.80 -7.51
N TRP A 116 -4.41 -14.65 -6.88
CA TRP A 116 -5.24 -14.11 -5.80
C TRP A 116 -6.08 -12.91 -6.23
N GLN A 117 -6.01 -12.52 -7.50
CA GLN A 117 -6.86 -11.45 -8.03
C GLN A 117 -8.35 -11.87 -8.05
N GLY A 118 -9.24 -10.89 -8.07
CA GLY A 118 -10.69 -11.15 -8.04
C GLY A 118 -11.26 -11.55 -6.67
N GLN A 119 -10.41 -11.78 -5.67
CA GLN A 119 -10.81 -12.23 -4.33
C GLN A 119 -11.03 -11.08 -3.32
N GLY A 120 -11.04 -9.84 -3.77
CA GLY A 120 -11.29 -8.68 -2.91
C GLY A 120 -10.06 -8.14 -2.18
N ILE A 121 -8.89 -8.78 -2.30
CA ILE A 121 -7.65 -8.38 -1.62
C ILE A 121 -7.24 -6.95 -1.99
N GLY A 122 -7.27 -6.61 -3.28
CA GLY A 122 -6.93 -5.25 -3.73
C GLY A 122 -7.84 -4.18 -3.13
N LYS A 123 -9.15 -4.46 -3.02
CA LYS A 123 -10.11 -3.56 -2.37
C LYS A 123 -9.82 -3.40 -0.87
N ALA A 124 -9.49 -4.51 -0.21
CA ALA A 124 -9.13 -4.50 1.21
C ALA A 124 -7.83 -3.71 1.44
N LEU A 125 -6.81 -3.87 0.57
CA LEU A 125 -5.58 -3.09 0.62
C LEU A 125 -5.84 -1.59 0.43
N LEU A 126 -6.61 -1.18 -0.58
CA LEU A 126 -6.95 0.24 -0.78
C LEU A 126 -7.64 0.83 0.44
N LYS A 127 -8.62 0.12 1.01
CA LYS A 127 -9.31 0.56 2.22
C LYS A 127 -8.36 0.67 3.43
N ASN A 128 -7.43 -0.27 3.57
CA ASN A 128 -6.41 -0.22 4.61
C ASN A 128 -5.47 0.97 4.41
N LEU A 129 -5.07 1.26 3.16
CA LEU A 129 -4.25 2.43 2.84
C LEU A 129 -4.97 3.75 3.12
N GLU A 130 -6.27 3.86 2.82
CA GLU A 130 -7.07 5.04 3.18
C GLU A 130 -7.01 5.30 4.69
N CYS A 131 -7.16 4.25 5.47
CA CYS A 131 -7.04 4.30 6.91
C CYS A 131 -5.63 4.76 7.37
N ARG A 132 -4.58 4.17 6.80
CA ARG A 132 -3.21 4.53 7.12
C ARG A 132 -2.90 5.97 6.73
N ALA A 133 -3.32 6.40 5.54
CA ALA A 133 -3.15 7.76 5.08
C ALA A 133 -3.86 8.78 5.98
N ALA A 134 -5.09 8.48 6.41
CA ALA A 134 -5.80 9.32 7.38
C ALA A 134 -5.04 9.46 8.70
N SER A 135 -4.34 8.40 9.15
CA SER A 135 -3.52 8.46 10.37
C SER A 135 -2.32 9.40 10.26
N PHE A 136 -1.87 9.70 9.05
CA PHE A 136 -0.84 10.72 8.76
C PHE A 136 -1.42 12.13 8.58
N GLY A 137 -2.74 12.31 8.70
CA GLY A 137 -3.39 13.58 8.44
C GLY A 137 -3.50 13.91 6.94
N ALA A 138 -3.39 12.91 6.07
CA ALA A 138 -3.55 13.13 4.64
C ALA A 138 -4.99 13.51 4.32
N ALA A 139 -5.15 14.54 3.47
CA ALA A 139 -6.45 14.98 2.98
C ALA A 139 -6.84 14.26 1.68
N ARG A 140 -5.87 13.66 0.98
CA ARG A 140 -6.07 13.05 -0.33
C ARG A 140 -5.16 11.85 -0.56
N LEU A 141 -5.71 10.82 -1.21
CA LEU A 141 -4.91 9.75 -1.84
C LEU A 141 -4.98 9.86 -3.36
N PHE A 142 -3.89 9.52 -4.02
CA PHE A 142 -3.87 9.38 -5.47
C PHE A 142 -2.87 8.31 -5.92
N GLY A 143 -3.04 7.87 -7.15
CA GLY A 143 -2.06 7.01 -7.83
C GLY A 143 -2.25 7.12 -9.33
N ASP A 144 -1.21 6.81 -10.08
CA ASP A 144 -1.24 6.79 -11.52
C ASP A 144 -1.27 5.34 -12.03
N THR A 145 -2.05 5.10 -13.06
CA THR A 145 -2.12 3.78 -13.70
C THR A 145 -2.24 3.91 -15.21
N LEU A 146 -1.80 2.89 -15.93
CA LEU A 146 -2.00 2.83 -17.38
C LEU A 146 -3.48 2.87 -17.72
N ARG A 147 -3.86 3.61 -18.75
CA ARG A 147 -5.24 3.63 -19.28
C ARG A 147 -5.71 2.26 -19.76
N SER A 148 -4.78 1.36 -20.07
CA SER A 148 -5.05 -0.03 -20.45
C SER A 148 -5.19 -1.00 -19.26
N ASN A 149 -4.93 -0.53 -18.02
CA ASN A 149 -5.04 -1.34 -16.81
C ASN A 149 -6.47 -1.36 -16.29
N ASN A 150 -7.35 -2.06 -17.03
CA ASN A 150 -8.78 -2.14 -16.70
C ASN A 150 -9.02 -2.69 -15.29
N ALA A 151 -8.17 -3.59 -14.80
CA ALA A 151 -8.32 -4.17 -13.47
C ALA A 151 -8.14 -3.11 -12.38
N MET A 152 -7.07 -2.28 -12.45
CA MET A 152 -6.86 -1.19 -11.49
C MET A 152 -7.92 -0.09 -11.61
N ILE A 153 -8.34 0.23 -12.84
CA ILE A 153 -9.40 1.21 -13.09
C ILE A 153 -10.72 0.77 -12.45
N ALA A 154 -11.10 -0.50 -12.64
CA ALA A 154 -12.31 -1.05 -12.03
C ALA A 154 -12.20 -1.03 -10.49
N LEU A 155 -11.06 -1.49 -9.96
CA LEU A 155 -10.79 -1.52 -8.52
C LEU A 155 -10.91 -0.13 -7.88
N ALA A 156 -10.25 0.89 -8.46
CA ALA A 156 -10.28 2.25 -7.97
C ALA A 156 -11.68 2.87 -8.07
N ARG A 157 -12.40 2.62 -9.18
CA ARG A 157 -13.79 3.08 -9.34
C ARG A 157 -14.71 2.47 -8.29
N ASP A 158 -14.62 1.17 -8.06
CA ASP A 158 -15.41 0.46 -7.04
C ASP A 158 -15.07 0.90 -5.61
N ALA A 159 -13.88 1.44 -5.39
CA ALA A 159 -13.45 2.04 -4.12
C ALA A 159 -13.81 3.53 -4.01
N GLY A 160 -14.49 4.11 -5.02
CA GLY A 160 -14.97 5.50 -4.99
C GLY A 160 -13.93 6.54 -5.38
N TYR A 161 -12.87 6.15 -6.11
CA TYR A 161 -11.89 7.11 -6.64
C TYR A 161 -12.41 7.78 -7.91
N ALA A 162 -12.18 9.08 -8.02
CA ALA A 162 -12.38 9.87 -9.22
C ALA A 162 -11.16 9.76 -10.14
N PHE A 163 -11.35 9.97 -11.44
CA PHE A 163 -10.29 9.87 -12.45
C PHE A 163 -10.02 11.20 -13.12
N THR A 164 -8.74 11.51 -13.30
CA THR A 164 -8.25 12.69 -14.00
C THR A 164 -7.10 12.32 -14.93
N ASN A 165 -6.69 13.25 -15.77
CA ASN A 165 -5.48 13.06 -16.57
C ASN A 165 -4.23 13.15 -15.69
N THR A 166 -3.27 12.26 -15.92
CA THR A 166 -1.95 12.39 -15.30
C THR A 166 -1.18 13.53 -15.97
N PRO A 167 -0.68 14.50 -15.21
CA PRO A 167 0.12 15.58 -15.79
C PRO A 167 1.36 15.02 -16.52
N GLY A 168 1.56 15.45 -17.76
CA GLY A 168 2.75 15.12 -18.54
C GLY A 168 2.78 13.72 -19.19
N ASP A 169 1.84 12.84 -18.91
CA ASP A 169 1.80 11.51 -19.53
C ASP A 169 0.38 11.09 -19.96
N TRP A 170 0.14 11.12 -21.27
CA TRP A 170 -1.15 10.75 -21.85
C TRP A 170 -1.48 9.26 -21.76
N LYS A 171 -0.49 8.38 -21.53
CA LYS A 171 -0.69 6.93 -21.38
C LYS A 171 -1.27 6.57 -20.03
N LEU A 172 -1.12 7.48 -19.05
CA LEU A 172 -1.58 7.29 -17.70
C LEU A 172 -2.92 7.97 -17.44
N THR A 173 -3.60 7.51 -16.43
CA THR A 173 -4.72 8.17 -15.79
C THR A 173 -4.49 8.18 -14.30
N ARG A 174 -4.76 9.30 -13.66
CA ARG A 174 -4.70 9.47 -12.22
C ARG A 174 -6.03 9.10 -11.61
N PHE A 175 -6.02 8.21 -10.64
CA PHE A 175 -7.14 7.98 -9.74
C PHE A 175 -6.88 8.68 -8.42
N GLN A 176 -7.88 9.35 -7.85
CA GLN A 176 -7.71 10.10 -6.61
C GLN A 176 -8.99 10.09 -5.79
N LYS A 177 -8.81 10.21 -4.46
CA LYS A 177 -9.92 10.25 -3.51
C LYS A 177 -9.59 11.22 -2.38
N GLN A 178 -10.54 12.04 -1.98
CA GLN A 178 -10.44 12.82 -0.76
C GLN A 178 -10.66 11.89 0.44
N ILE A 179 -9.88 12.12 1.49
CA ILE A 179 -10.05 11.42 2.76
C ILE A 179 -10.93 12.30 3.64
N ASP A 180 -12.16 11.86 3.81
CA ASP A 180 -13.12 12.47 4.73
C ASP A 180 -13.44 11.44 5.82
N ILE A 181 -12.42 11.10 6.60
CA ILE A 181 -12.55 10.09 7.63
C ILE A 181 -12.03 10.68 8.92
N GLY A 182 -12.96 10.91 9.85
CA GLY A 182 -12.58 11.36 11.19
C GLY A 182 -11.78 10.29 11.95
N PRO A 183 -10.93 10.73 12.88
CA PRO A 183 -10.04 9.85 13.64
C PRO A 183 -10.72 8.67 14.33
N GLN A 184 -11.97 8.83 14.69
CA GLN A 184 -12.72 7.86 15.50
C GLN A 184 -13.39 6.75 14.66
N GLU A 185 -13.38 6.89 13.34
CA GLU A 185 -14.17 6.01 12.44
C GLU A 185 -13.33 4.93 11.76
N ILE A 186 -12.01 4.91 12.00
CA ILE A 186 -11.12 4.06 11.23
C ILE A 186 -10.56 2.90 12.05
N PRO A 187 -10.93 1.66 11.74
CA PRO A 187 -10.44 0.48 12.44
C PRO A 187 -9.12 -0.01 11.85
N CYS A 188 -8.06 0.79 11.84
CA CYS A 188 -6.74 0.25 11.52
C CYS A 188 -5.75 0.45 12.66
N ALA A 189 -4.76 -0.44 12.73
CA ALA A 189 -3.75 -0.41 13.78
C ALA A 189 -2.93 0.89 13.78
N SER A 190 -2.67 1.46 12.60
CA SER A 190 -1.91 2.71 12.46
C SER A 190 -2.60 3.92 13.09
N TRP A 191 -3.94 3.90 13.14
CA TRP A 191 -4.71 4.97 13.76
C TRP A 191 -4.54 5.03 15.28
N ARG A 192 -4.32 3.90 15.92
CA ARG A 192 -4.05 3.85 17.37
C ARG A 192 -2.77 4.61 17.72
N LEU A 193 -1.82 4.69 16.80
CA LEU A 193 -0.61 5.51 16.94
C LEU A 193 -0.91 7.00 16.98
N ALA A 194 -1.66 7.49 16.00
CA ALA A 194 -1.99 8.90 15.90
C ALA A 194 -2.85 9.38 17.09
N ALA A 195 -3.74 8.51 17.61
CA ALA A 195 -4.58 8.80 18.76
C ALA A 195 -3.79 8.89 20.08
N VAL A 196 -2.65 8.18 20.18
CA VAL A 196 -1.83 8.12 21.41
C VAL A 196 -0.76 9.23 21.45
N SER A 197 -0.39 9.81 20.31
CA SER A 197 0.69 10.81 20.25
C SER A 197 0.48 11.82 19.14
N PRO A 198 -0.26 12.92 19.40
CA PRO A 198 -0.44 13.99 18.43
C PRO A 198 0.87 14.62 17.91
N GLY A 199 2.00 14.39 18.60
CA GLY A 199 3.33 14.84 18.18
C GLY A 199 4.24 13.74 17.65
N ALA A 200 3.81 12.47 17.64
CA ALA A 200 4.65 11.36 17.19
C ALA A 200 4.79 11.30 15.67
N MET A 201 3.87 11.90 14.95
CA MET A 201 3.86 11.95 13.49
C MET A 201 4.98 12.82 12.93
N SER A 202 5.37 13.90 13.63
CA SER A 202 6.53 14.72 13.24
C SER A 202 7.89 14.04 13.47
N SER A 203 7.94 12.90 14.17
CA SER A 203 9.18 12.17 14.43
C SER A 203 9.34 10.88 13.63
N LEU A 204 8.36 10.55 12.76
CA LEU A 204 8.52 9.56 11.69
C LEU A 204 9.23 10.16 10.46
N ALA A 205 9.43 11.48 10.47
CA ALA A 205 10.12 12.25 9.44
C ALA A 205 11.60 12.51 9.80
N VAL A 206 12.28 11.60 10.55
CA VAL A 206 13.73 11.66 10.79
C VAL A 206 14.32 10.26 10.67
#